data_fd8eb63146efba76b2c16723f99bf9b0
#
_entry.id   fd8eb63146efba76b2c16723f99bf9b0
#
_cell.length_a   1.000
_cell.length_b   1.000
_cell.length_c   1.000
_cell.angle_alpha   90.00
_cell.angle_beta   90.00
_cell.angle_gamma   90.00
#
_symmetry.space_group_name_H-M   'P 1'
#
loop_
_entity.id
_entity.type
_entity.pdbx_description
1 polymer ?
#
loop_
_entity_poly.entity_id
_entity_poly.type
_entity_poly.pdbx_seq_one_letter_code
_entity_poly.pdbx_strand_id
1 'polypeptide(L)'
;VIEVDHLTQRYGAFEAVRDLSFEVSAGQIVGFLGPNGAGKSTTLKVISTQLAPSAGSVRVGGHDVLDAPFKARSLLGYLPERCPLYAEMTVREHLEWIGRLHGLSRADSRSAADREVQRCGLREVAARGISELSKGYRQRVGIGCALIHEPPVLVLDEPMSGLDPNQVLEIRGLVRELGRERTVLFSSHVLSEVEATCERALVVHRGRIVADEAISSLLERVSGGGLEVRSEDSRAPEVLATLPDVELQELGPGRYGLEPTQAREDFGAEVFACAASAELVLSELAPRRVTLEQVFARLTQAGEPA
;
A
#
# COMPACT_ATOMS: atom_id res chain seq x y z
N VAL A 1 0.18 15.23 -9.49
CA VAL A 1 -1.27 14.97 -9.74
C VAL A 1 -2.07 15.01 -8.45
N ILE A 2 -1.56 14.40 -7.38
CA ILE A 2 -2.06 14.62 -6.00
C ILE A 2 -0.98 15.39 -5.26
N GLU A 3 -1.32 16.53 -4.70
CA GLU A 3 -0.43 17.37 -3.92
C GLU A 3 -1.07 17.59 -2.56
N VAL A 4 -0.36 17.26 -1.49
CA VAL A 4 -0.78 17.45 -0.11
C VAL A 4 0.29 18.29 0.58
N ASP A 5 -0.11 19.44 1.10
CA ASP A 5 0.79 20.43 1.67
C ASP A 5 0.34 20.81 3.09
N HIS A 6 1.16 20.45 4.08
CA HIS A 6 0.96 20.71 5.50
C HIS A 6 -0.43 20.30 6.03
N LEU A 7 -0.99 19.19 5.50
CA LEU A 7 -2.33 18.73 5.88
C LEU A 7 -2.40 18.38 7.36
N THR A 8 -3.33 19.04 8.05
CA THR A 8 -3.71 18.70 9.43
C THR A 8 -5.21 18.46 9.50
N GLN A 9 -5.60 17.37 10.17
CA GLN A 9 -7.01 17.05 10.39
C GLN A 9 -7.28 16.74 11.86
N ARG A 10 -8.26 17.46 12.41
CA ARG A 10 -8.69 17.36 13.82
C ARG A 10 -10.13 16.88 13.93
N TYR A 11 -10.38 16.07 14.94
CA TYR A 11 -11.72 15.69 15.41
C TYR A 11 -11.82 16.12 16.89
N GLY A 12 -12.36 17.31 17.13
CA GLY A 12 -12.30 17.93 18.45
C GLY A 12 -10.85 18.16 18.89
N ALA A 13 -10.45 17.60 20.02
CA ALA A 13 -9.07 17.68 20.54
C ALA A 13 -8.12 16.64 19.91
N PHE A 14 -8.62 15.66 19.19
CA PHE A 14 -7.80 14.60 18.59
C PHE A 14 -7.29 15.01 17.20
N GLU A 15 -5.97 15.04 17.02
CA GLU A 15 -5.33 15.23 15.73
C GLU A 15 -5.10 13.88 15.05
N ALA A 16 -5.93 13.56 14.06
CA ALA A 16 -5.82 12.33 13.28
C ALA A 16 -4.72 12.39 12.20
N VAL A 17 -4.45 13.59 11.67
CA VAL A 17 -3.39 13.88 10.70
C VAL A 17 -2.65 15.13 11.16
N ARG A 18 -1.31 15.10 11.12
CA ARG A 18 -0.45 16.11 11.71
C ARG A 18 0.61 16.55 10.71
N ASP A 19 0.41 17.70 10.09
CA ASP A 19 1.42 18.35 9.23
C ASP A 19 1.97 17.40 8.15
N LEU A 20 1.06 16.78 7.40
CA LEU A 20 1.38 15.76 6.42
C LEU A 20 1.56 16.39 5.05
N SER A 21 2.74 16.18 4.44
CA SER A 21 3.07 16.69 3.09
C SER A 21 3.62 15.59 2.21
N PHE A 22 3.09 15.45 1.01
CA PHE A 22 3.59 14.54 -0.03
C PHE A 22 3.01 14.88 -1.39
N GLU A 23 3.62 14.33 -2.42
CA GLU A 23 3.16 14.44 -3.80
C GLU A 23 3.08 13.05 -4.44
N VAL A 24 2.06 12.82 -5.27
CA VAL A 24 1.97 11.63 -6.15
C VAL A 24 2.00 12.12 -7.59
N SER A 25 2.99 11.68 -8.34
CA SER A 25 3.16 12.03 -9.75
C SER A 25 2.24 11.21 -10.67
N ALA A 26 2.03 11.69 -11.88
CA ALA A 26 1.20 11.00 -12.86
C ALA A 26 1.76 9.61 -13.19
N GLY A 27 0.90 8.61 -13.28
CA GLY A 27 1.24 7.24 -13.66
C GLY A 27 1.92 6.41 -12.56
N GLN A 28 2.02 6.92 -11.33
CA GLN A 28 2.55 6.15 -10.20
C GLN A 28 1.47 5.31 -9.53
N ILE A 29 1.86 4.12 -9.05
CA ILE A 29 1.11 3.35 -8.05
C ILE A 29 1.82 3.53 -6.71
N VAL A 30 1.18 4.24 -5.78
CA VAL A 30 1.75 4.55 -4.46
C VAL A 30 0.94 3.86 -3.37
N GLY A 31 1.64 3.15 -2.50
CA GLY A 31 1.05 2.54 -1.31
C GLY A 31 1.05 3.52 -0.13
N PHE A 32 -0.11 3.72 0.50
CA PHE A 32 -0.28 4.53 1.70
C PHE A 32 -0.40 3.60 2.91
N LEU A 33 0.74 3.33 3.54
CA LEU A 33 0.93 2.23 4.48
C LEU A 33 0.92 2.72 5.93
N GLY A 34 0.32 1.94 6.81
CA GLY A 34 0.36 2.23 8.25
C GLY A 34 -0.68 1.43 9.03
N PRO A 35 -0.56 1.37 10.37
CA PRO A 35 -1.51 0.66 11.21
C PRO A 35 -2.90 1.31 11.21
N ASN A 36 -3.87 0.61 11.78
CA ASN A 36 -5.18 1.19 12.00
C ASN A 36 -5.09 2.40 12.94
N GLY A 37 -5.79 3.49 12.58
CA GLY A 37 -5.73 4.75 13.33
C GLY A 37 -4.52 5.64 12.98
N ALA A 38 -3.65 5.27 12.05
CA ALA A 38 -2.50 6.10 11.63
C ALA A 38 -2.89 7.39 10.88
N GLY A 39 -4.16 7.56 10.48
CA GLY A 39 -4.63 8.73 9.72
C GLY A 39 -4.87 8.46 8.24
N LYS A 40 -4.65 7.22 7.74
CA LYS A 40 -4.79 6.85 6.31
C LYS A 40 -6.15 7.25 5.73
N SER A 41 -7.22 6.63 6.20
CA SER A 41 -8.57 6.89 5.67
C SER A 41 -9.01 8.35 5.86
N THR A 42 -8.54 9.02 6.92
CA THR A 42 -8.78 10.46 7.12
C THR A 42 -8.14 11.28 6.00
N THR A 43 -6.87 11.01 5.67
CA THR A 43 -6.16 11.67 4.58
C THR A 43 -6.86 11.40 3.24
N LEU A 44 -7.22 10.14 2.95
CA LEU A 44 -7.91 9.79 1.70
C LEU A 44 -9.29 10.45 1.58
N LYS A 45 -10.02 10.64 2.69
CA LYS A 45 -11.29 11.39 2.71
C LYS A 45 -11.10 12.86 2.40
N VAL A 46 -10.00 13.49 2.83
CA VAL A 46 -9.69 14.87 2.44
C VAL A 46 -9.35 14.94 0.95
N ILE A 47 -8.48 14.07 0.45
CA ILE A 47 -8.14 14.01 -0.98
C ILE A 47 -9.38 13.80 -1.86
N SER A 48 -10.31 12.92 -1.41
CA SER A 48 -11.57 12.63 -2.12
C SER A 48 -12.66 13.68 -1.89
N THR A 49 -12.34 14.82 -1.27
CA THR A 49 -13.28 15.94 -0.99
C THR A 49 -14.46 15.60 -0.08
N GLN A 50 -14.39 14.46 0.64
CA GLN A 50 -15.45 14.08 1.60
C GLN A 50 -15.29 14.77 2.95
N LEU A 51 -14.11 15.28 3.23
CA LEU A 51 -13.77 15.96 4.47
C LEU A 51 -12.95 17.21 4.15
N ALA A 52 -13.36 18.35 4.70
CA ALA A 52 -12.57 19.56 4.63
C ALA A 52 -11.36 19.45 5.58
N PRO A 53 -10.14 19.82 5.15
CA PRO A 53 -8.96 19.84 6.04
C PRO A 53 -9.13 20.89 7.15
N SER A 54 -8.58 20.61 8.33
CA SER A 54 -8.53 21.58 9.42
C SER A 54 -7.47 22.65 9.21
N ALA A 55 -6.37 22.30 8.51
CA ALA A 55 -5.32 23.20 8.05
C ALA A 55 -4.53 22.55 6.91
N GLY A 56 -3.76 23.34 6.18
CA GLY A 56 -3.03 22.93 5.00
C GLY A 56 -3.87 22.95 3.73
N SER A 57 -3.32 22.46 2.62
CA SER A 57 -4.02 22.40 1.34
C SER A 57 -3.85 21.04 0.66
N VAL A 58 -4.84 20.67 -0.15
CA VAL A 58 -4.79 19.45 -0.97
C VAL A 58 -5.27 19.78 -2.38
N ARG A 59 -4.53 19.34 -3.39
CA ARG A 59 -4.88 19.52 -4.79
C ARG A 59 -4.91 18.18 -5.53
N VAL A 60 -5.87 18.07 -6.44
CA VAL A 60 -5.98 16.94 -7.37
C VAL A 60 -6.03 17.50 -8.79
N GLY A 61 -5.07 17.12 -9.63
CA GLY A 61 -4.92 17.64 -10.98
C GLY A 61 -4.78 19.16 -11.02
N GLY A 62 -4.11 19.75 -10.02
CA GLY A 62 -3.94 21.19 -9.87
C GLY A 62 -5.17 21.93 -9.30
N HIS A 63 -6.28 21.25 -9.03
CA HIS A 63 -7.49 21.82 -8.44
C HIS A 63 -7.53 21.61 -6.93
N ASP A 64 -7.64 22.69 -6.17
CA ASP A 64 -7.79 22.64 -4.72
C ASP A 64 -9.13 21.98 -4.33
N VAL A 65 -9.09 21.08 -3.33
CA VAL A 65 -10.24 20.31 -2.91
C VAL A 65 -11.32 21.13 -2.19
N LEU A 66 -10.98 22.33 -1.68
CA LEU A 66 -11.93 23.26 -1.06
C LEU A 66 -12.46 24.27 -2.08
N ASP A 67 -11.57 24.89 -2.86
CA ASP A 67 -11.95 25.97 -3.78
C ASP A 67 -12.64 25.44 -5.05
N ALA A 68 -12.25 24.27 -5.51
CA ALA A 68 -12.78 23.68 -6.74
C ALA A 68 -13.16 22.18 -6.59
N PRO A 69 -13.99 21.82 -5.57
CA PRO A 69 -14.27 20.41 -5.23
C PRO A 69 -14.89 19.59 -6.36
N PHE A 70 -15.71 20.22 -7.21
CA PHE A 70 -16.33 19.52 -8.34
C PHE A 70 -15.31 19.18 -9.42
N LYS A 71 -14.33 20.06 -9.68
CA LYS A 71 -13.25 19.77 -10.63
C LYS A 71 -12.30 18.71 -10.08
N ALA A 72 -11.91 18.80 -8.82
CA ALA A 72 -11.10 17.77 -8.17
C ALA A 72 -11.79 16.39 -8.23
N ARG A 73 -13.09 16.31 -7.89
CA ARG A 73 -13.87 15.06 -7.96
C ARG A 73 -14.03 14.50 -9.37
N SER A 74 -14.15 15.35 -10.39
CA SER A 74 -14.26 14.87 -11.78
C SER A 74 -12.99 14.16 -12.29
N LEU A 75 -11.84 14.43 -11.67
CA LEU A 75 -10.56 13.81 -11.98
C LEU A 75 -10.24 12.61 -11.10
N LEU A 76 -11.08 12.29 -10.11
CA LEU A 76 -10.77 11.33 -9.07
C LEU A 76 -11.86 10.26 -8.96
N GLY A 77 -11.47 8.99 -9.05
CA GLY A 77 -12.28 7.85 -8.61
C GLY A 77 -11.92 7.46 -7.18
N TYR A 78 -12.90 7.29 -6.32
CA TYR A 78 -12.68 6.94 -4.93
C TYR A 78 -13.43 5.67 -4.53
N LEU A 79 -12.71 4.73 -3.97
CA LEU A 79 -13.26 3.55 -3.31
C LEU A 79 -13.04 3.69 -1.79
N PRO A 80 -14.09 3.89 -0.98
CA PRO A 80 -13.97 3.85 0.47
C PRO A 80 -13.82 2.41 0.98
N GLU A 81 -13.25 2.24 2.17
CA GLU A 81 -13.11 0.92 2.83
C GLU A 81 -14.45 0.15 2.90
N ARG A 82 -15.53 0.85 3.19
CA ARG A 82 -16.90 0.31 3.12
C ARG A 82 -17.60 0.92 1.92
N CYS A 83 -17.68 0.13 0.84
CA CYS A 83 -18.31 0.59 -0.38
C CYS A 83 -19.83 0.76 -0.18
N PRO A 84 -20.40 1.96 -0.41
CA PRO A 84 -21.83 2.23 -0.27
C PRO A 84 -22.57 1.73 -1.50
N LEU A 85 -22.87 0.44 -1.56
CA LEU A 85 -23.62 -0.20 -2.66
C LEU A 85 -25.10 -0.31 -2.30
N TYR A 86 -25.96 -0.07 -3.27
CA TYR A 86 -27.42 -0.28 -3.13
C TYR A 86 -27.74 -1.76 -3.30
N ALA A 87 -28.07 -2.41 -2.20
CA ALA A 87 -28.25 -3.86 -2.12
C ALA A 87 -29.40 -4.39 -3.01
N GLU A 88 -30.40 -3.56 -3.25
CA GLU A 88 -31.61 -3.87 -4.02
C GLU A 88 -31.40 -3.79 -5.54
N MET A 89 -30.32 -3.16 -5.99
CA MET A 89 -29.98 -3.04 -7.39
C MET A 89 -29.18 -4.25 -7.87
N THR A 90 -29.29 -4.56 -9.16
CA THR A 90 -28.33 -5.42 -9.83
C THR A 90 -27.00 -4.67 -10.03
N VAL A 91 -25.91 -5.40 -10.24
CA VAL A 91 -24.58 -4.81 -10.51
C VAL A 91 -24.64 -3.81 -11.66
N ARG A 92 -25.26 -4.20 -12.78
CA ARG A 92 -25.40 -3.35 -13.97
C ARG A 92 -26.20 -2.09 -13.70
N GLU A 93 -27.38 -2.21 -13.07
CA GLU A 93 -28.23 -1.07 -12.73
C GLU A 93 -27.51 -0.08 -11.84
N HIS A 94 -26.76 -0.59 -10.88
CA HIS A 94 -25.99 0.24 -9.95
C HIS A 94 -24.89 1.03 -10.68
N LEU A 95 -24.09 0.37 -11.54
CA LEU A 95 -23.08 1.02 -12.35
C LEU A 95 -23.67 2.08 -13.29
N GLU A 96 -24.78 1.75 -13.99
CA GLU A 96 -25.48 2.71 -14.83
C GLU A 96 -26.00 3.92 -14.02
N TRP A 97 -26.48 3.67 -12.80
CA TRP A 97 -26.96 4.73 -11.91
C TRP A 97 -25.84 5.65 -11.46
N ILE A 98 -24.68 5.10 -11.07
CA ILE A 98 -23.48 5.88 -10.71
C ILE A 98 -23.03 6.71 -11.92
N GLY A 99 -22.98 6.15 -13.13
CA GLY A 99 -22.63 6.89 -14.34
C GLY A 99 -23.53 8.12 -14.56
N ARG A 100 -24.83 7.97 -14.34
CA ARG A 100 -25.78 9.11 -14.42
C ARG A 100 -25.54 10.15 -13.34
N LEU A 101 -25.14 9.76 -12.14
CA LEU A 101 -24.75 10.71 -11.07
C LEU A 101 -23.51 11.51 -11.44
N HIS A 102 -22.60 10.94 -12.23
CA HIS A 102 -21.45 11.63 -12.81
C HIS A 102 -21.78 12.46 -14.06
N GLY A 103 -23.07 12.55 -14.44
CA GLY A 103 -23.53 13.39 -15.54
C GLY A 103 -23.48 12.73 -16.90
N LEU A 104 -23.23 11.42 -17.00
CA LEU A 104 -23.27 10.68 -18.24
C LEU A 104 -24.71 10.57 -18.76
N SER A 105 -24.90 10.63 -20.08
CA SER A 105 -26.18 10.34 -20.70
C SER A 105 -26.62 8.89 -20.40
N ARG A 106 -27.89 8.57 -20.63
CA ARG A 106 -28.39 7.20 -20.45
C ARG A 106 -27.67 6.17 -21.33
N ALA A 107 -27.32 6.56 -22.56
CA ALA A 107 -26.59 5.69 -23.49
C ALA A 107 -25.13 5.52 -23.04
N ASP A 108 -24.45 6.62 -22.67
CA ASP A 108 -23.07 6.59 -22.21
C ASP A 108 -22.92 5.85 -20.88
N SER A 109 -23.90 6.01 -19.94
CA SER A 109 -23.90 5.28 -18.67
C SER A 109 -24.01 3.77 -18.88
N ARG A 110 -24.81 3.32 -19.85
CA ARG A 110 -24.92 1.90 -20.20
C ARG A 110 -23.61 1.38 -20.78
N SER A 111 -23.02 2.11 -21.73
CA SER A 111 -21.73 1.75 -22.34
C SER A 111 -20.61 1.74 -21.29
N ALA A 112 -20.58 2.70 -20.38
CA ALA A 112 -19.65 2.75 -19.28
C ALA A 112 -19.83 1.56 -18.32
N ALA A 113 -21.07 1.23 -17.95
CA ALA A 113 -21.38 0.05 -17.13
C ALA A 113 -20.90 -1.25 -17.77
N ASP A 114 -21.13 -1.44 -19.07
CA ASP A 114 -20.67 -2.62 -19.82
C ASP A 114 -19.13 -2.71 -19.84
N ARG A 115 -18.45 -1.59 -20.01
CA ARG A 115 -16.98 -1.51 -19.95
C ARG A 115 -16.46 -1.90 -18.56
N GLU A 116 -17.05 -1.37 -17.49
CA GLU A 116 -16.58 -1.66 -16.13
C GLU A 116 -16.97 -3.08 -15.67
N VAL A 117 -18.12 -3.61 -16.11
CA VAL A 117 -18.47 -5.03 -15.93
C VAL A 117 -17.41 -5.95 -16.55
N GLN A 118 -16.88 -5.60 -17.72
CA GLN A 118 -15.81 -6.35 -18.35
C GLN A 118 -14.48 -6.19 -17.60
N ARG A 119 -14.06 -4.94 -17.35
CA ARG A 119 -12.77 -4.59 -16.73
C ARG A 119 -12.62 -5.18 -15.32
N CYS A 120 -13.68 -5.10 -14.52
CA CYS A 120 -13.66 -5.61 -13.14
C CYS A 120 -14.01 -7.10 -13.02
N GLY A 121 -14.17 -7.84 -14.12
CA GLY A 121 -14.50 -9.28 -14.10
C GLY A 121 -15.87 -9.59 -13.50
N LEU A 122 -16.87 -8.76 -13.80
CA LEU A 122 -18.24 -8.84 -13.23
C LEU A 122 -19.28 -9.48 -14.19
N ARG A 123 -18.86 -10.03 -15.34
CA ARG A 123 -19.78 -10.52 -16.38
C ARG A 123 -20.78 -11.53 -15.86
N GLU A 124 -20.34 -12.51 -15.08
CA GLU A 124 -21.18 -13.60 -14.56
C GLU A 124 -22.21 -13.14 -13.52
N VAL A 125 -21.95 -12.00 -12.88
CA VAL A 125 -22.79 -11.46 -11.80
C VAL A 125 -23.50 -10.16 -12.19
N ALA A 126 -23.34 -9.67 -13.42
CA ALA A 126 -23.85 -8.37 -13.86
C ALA A 126 -25.37 -8.20 -13.68
N ALA A 127 -26.14 -9.28 -13.81
CA ALA A 127 -27.59 -9.31 -13.62
C ALA A 127 -28.03 -9.75 -12.20
N ARG A 128 -27.08 -10.08 -11.30
CA ARG A 128 -27.41 -10.48 -9.91
C ARG A 128 -27.60 -9.26 -9.03
N GLY A 129 -28.42 -9.41 -8.01
CA GLY A 129 -28.58 -8.43 -6.94
C GLY A 129 -27.28 -8.26 -6.13
N ILE A 130 -26.93 -7.04 -5.80
CA ILE A 130 -25.70 -6.74 -5.03
C ILE A 130 -25.72 -7.41 -3.65
N SER A 131 -26.92 -7.58 -3.05
CA SER A 131 -27.09 -8.31 -1.78
C SER A 131 -26.62 -9.77 -1.83
N GLU A 132 -26.65 -10.40 -2.99
CA GLU A 132 -26.29 -11.81 -3.21
C GLU A 132 -24.78 -12.02 -3.43
N LEU A 133 -24.00 -10.94 -3.56
CA LEU A 133 -22.60 -11.01 -3.90
C LEU A 133 -21.70 -11.32 -2.71
N SER A 134 -20.63 -12.06 -2.97
CA SER A 134 -19.51 -12.19 -2.03
C SER A 134 -18.83 -10.82 -1.77
N LYS A 135 -18.03 -10.73 -0.71
CA LYS A 135 -17.29 -9.50 -0.41
C LYS A 135 -16.38 -9.09 -1.57
N GLY A 136 -15.68 -10.04 -2.20
CA GLY A 136 -14.80 -9.78 -3.34
C GLY A 136 -15.53 -9.22 -4.54
N TYR A 137 -16.70 -9.77 -4.89
CA TYR A 137 -17.50 -9.19 -5.96
C TYR A 137 -18.01 -7.79 -5.61
N ARG A 138 -18.47 -7.54 -4.38
CA ARG A 138 -18.85 -6.17 -3.96
C ARG A 138 -17.69 -5.19 -4.06
N GLN A 139 -16.46 -5.62 -3.71
CA GLN A 139 -15.27 -4.80 -3.86
C GLN A 139 -14.99 -4.45 -5.32
N ARG A 140 -15.10 -5.40 -6.23
CA ARG A 140 -14.97 -5.17 -7.68
C ARG A 140 -16.04 -4.24 -8.23
N VAL A 141 -17.29 -4.35 -7.77
CA VAL A 141 -18.36 -3.40 -8.11
C VAL A 141 -17.98 -2.00 -7.64
N GLY A 142 -17.45 -1.85 -6.42
CA GLY A 142 -16.98 -0.58 -5.90
C GLY A 142 -15.84 0.03 -6.72
N ILE A 143 -14.87 -0.78 -7.16
CA ILE A 143 -13.83 -0.33 -8.09
C ILE A 143 -14.45 0.11 -9.42
N GLY A 144 -15.40 -0.64 -9.97
CA GLY A 144 -16.14 -0.26 -11.18
C GLY A 144 -16.90 1.06 -11.03
N CYS A 145 -17.50 1.32 -9.85
CA CYS A 145 -18.11 2.61 -9.55
C CYS A 145 -17.10 3.76 -9.55
N ALA A 146 -15.91 3.54 -8.97
CA ALA A 146 -14.85 4.54 -8.97
C ALA A 146 -14.31 4.83 -10.37
N LEU A 147 -14.41 3.87 -11.29
CA LEU A 147 -13.90 3.97 -12.67
C LEU A 147 -14.92 4.51 -13.68
N ILE A 148 -16.20 4.57 -13.35
CA ILE A 148 -17.32 4.73 -14.29
C ILE A 148 -17.20 5.97 -15.19
N HIS A 149 -16.61 7.06 -14.68
CA HIS A 149 -16.40 8.33 -15.37
C HIS A 149 -14.97 8.51 -15.92
N GLU A 150 -14.19 7.41 -15.97
CA GLU A 150 -12.81 7.35 -16.49
C GLU A 150 -11.82 8.34 -15.86
N PRO A 151 -11.74 8.41 -14.54
CA PRO A 151 -10.84 9.35 -13.88
C PRO A 151 -9.37 9.02 -14.12
N PRO A 152 -8.47 10.03 -14.27
CA PRO A 152 -7.03 9.81 -14.37
C PRO A 152 -6.38 9.44 -13.03
N VAL A 153 -7.07 9.68 -11.90
CA VAL A 153 -6.59 9.41 -10.54
C VAL A 153 -7.53 8.46 -9.83
N LEU A 154 -6.98 7.44 -9.20
CA LEU A 154 -7.73 6.50 -8.34
C LEU A 154 -7.20 6.57 -6.91
N VAL A 155 -8.11 6.71 -5.96
CA VAL A 155 -7.84 6.61 -4.52
C VAL A 155 -8.66 5.44 -3.97
N LEU A 156 -7.96 4.43 -3.44
CA LEU A 156 -8.56 3.19 -2.98
C LEU A 156 -8.25 2.99 -1.49
N ASP A 157 -9.27 3.01 -0.64
CA ASP A 157 -9.09 2.83 0.80
C ASP A 157 -9.28 1.35 1.17
N GLU A 158 -8.17 0.68 1.55
CA GLU A 158 -8.12 -0.73 1.94
C GLU A 158 -8.80 -1.68 0.92
N PRO A 159 -8.44 -1.64 -0.39
CA PRO A 159 -9.17 -2.33 -1.44
C PRO A 159 -9.14 -3.86 -1.32
N MET A 160 -8.21 -4.42 -0.56
CA MET A 160 -8.02 -5.86 -0.39
C MET A 160 -8.44 -6.37 0.99
N SER A 161 -8.89 -5.47 1.88
CA SER A 161 -9.19 -5.79 3.28
C SER A 161 -10.27 -6.86 3.43
N GLY A 162 -9.93 -7.94 4.17
CA GLY A 162 -10.85 -9.05 4.53
C GLY A 162 -11.33 -9.87 3.33
N LEU A 163 -10.55 -9.91 2.25
CA LEU A 163 -10.70 -10.82 1.13
C LEU A 163 -9.90 -12.10 1.39
N ASP A 164 -10.30 -13.20 0.75
CA ASP A 164 -9.49 -14.41 0.73
C ASP A 164 -8.25 -14.25 -0.16
N PRO A 165 -7.20 -15.10 -0.02
CA PRO A 165 -5.95 -14.95 -0.75
C PRO A 165 -6.11 -14.90 -2.29
N ASN A 166 -7.04 -15.66 -2.86
CA ASN A 166 -7.27 -15.67 -4.30
C ASN A 166 -7.89 -14.34 -4.76
N GLN A 167 -8.88 -13.84 -4.01
CA GLN A 167 -9.49 -12.54 -4.28
C GLN A 167 -8.50 -11.38 -4.14
N VAL A 168 -7.58 -11.45 -3.17
CA VAL A 168 -6.48 -10.48 -3.03
C VAL A 168 -5.61 -10.47 -4.29
N LEU A 169 -5.22 -11.64 -4.81
CA LEU A 169 -4.44 -11.74 -6.05
C LEU A 169 -5.16 -11.11 -7.25
N GLU A 170 -6.46 -11.33 -7.36
CA GLU A 170 -7.30 -10.80 -8.43
C GLU A 170 -7.44 -9.26 -8.36
N ILE A 171 -7.72 -8.71 -7.16
CA ILE A 171 -7.80 -7.25 -6.97
C ILE A 171 -6.44 -6.59 -7.20
N ARG A 172 -5.36 -7.21 -6.72
CA ARG A 172 -3.99 -6.74 -6.98
C ARG A 172 -3.67 -6.70 -8.47
N GLY A 173 -4.03 -7.74 -9.21
CA GLY A 173 -3.89 -7.78 -10.66
C GLY A 173 -4.63 -6.62 -11.34
N LEU A 174 -5.88 -6.37 -10.92
CA LEU A 174 -6.69 -5.26 -11.41
C LEU A 174 -6.06 -3.90 -11.08
N VAL A 175 -5.59 -3.68 -9.84
CA VAL A 175 -4.93 -2.42 -9.45
C VAL A 175 -3.68 -2.17 -10.28
N ARG A 176 -2.85 -3.19 -10.53
CA ARG A 176 -1.66 -3.07 -11.39
C ARG A 176 -2.02 -2.75 -12.84
N GLU A 177 -3.07 -3.36 -13.38
CA GLU A 177 -3.54 -3.06 -14.73
C GLU A 177 -4.01 -1.61 -14.84
N LEU A 178 -4.80 -1.14 -13.88
CA LEU A 178 -5.28 0.24 -13.81
C LEU A 178 -4.14 1.24 -13.67
N GLY A 179 -3.10 0.90 -12.93
CA GLY A 179 -1.93 1.76 -12.72
C GLY A 179 -1.06 1.96 -13.97
N ARG A 180 -1.23 1.17 -15.04
CA ARG A 180 -0.54 1.40 -16.33
C ARG A 180 -1.02 2.65 -17.06
N GLU A 181 -2.26 3.06 -16.81
CA GLU A 181 -2.90 4.17 -17.51
C GLU A 181 -3.29 5.32 -16.57
N ARG A 182 -3.26 5.08 -15.26
CA ARG A 182 -3.78 5.98 -14.23
C ARG A 182 -2.80 6.11 -13.07
N THR A 183 -2.94 7.19 -12.35
CA THR A 183 -2.28 7.35 -11.05
C THR A 183 -3.13 6.64 -9.99
N VAL A 184 -2.51 5.81 -9.16
CA VAL A 184 -3.22 5.07 -8.11
C VAL A 184 -2.56 5.34 -6.75
N LEU A 185 -3.36 5.81 -5.79
CA LEU A 185 -3.01 5.88 -4.39
C LEU A 185 -3.91 4.90 -3.63
N PHE A 186 -3.36 3.85 -3.04
CA PHE A 186 -4.17 2.95 -2.23
C PHE A 186 -3.61 2.78 -0.82
N SER A 187 -4.51 2.72 0.15
CA SER A 187 -4.12 2.44 1.52
C SER A 187 -4.11 0.93 1.78
N SER A 188 -3.19 0.50 2.63
CA SER A 188 -3.20 -0.82 3.25
C SER A 188 -2.54 -0.78 4.63
N HIS A 189 -2.96 -1.69 5.51
CA HIS A 189 -2.24 -2.01 6.74
C HIS A 189 -1.44 -3.31 6.59
N VAL A 190 -1.55 -3.98 5.45
CA VAL A 190 -0.84 -5.22 5.10
C VAL A 190 0.35 -4.87 4.21
N LEU A 191 1.54 -5.02 4.75
CA LEU A 191 2.78 -4.60 4.10
C LEU A 191 3.09 -5.39 2.84
N SER A 192 2.84 -6.70 2.84
CA SER A 192 3.04 -7.56 1.68
C SER A 192 2.13 -7.23 0.49
N GLU A 193 0.96 -6.62 0.71
CA GLU A 193 0.11 -6.10 -0.37
C GLU A 193 0.78 -4.91 -1.08
N VAL A 194 1.35 -3.98 -0.29
CA VAL A 194 2.04 -2.80 -0.81
C VAL A 194 3.31 -3.21 -1.54
N GLU A 195 4.15 -4.05 -0.94
CA GLU A 195 5.37 -4.59 -1.56
C GLU A 195 5.09 -5.28 -2.89
N ALA A 196 4.02 -6.06 -2.96
CA ALA A 196 3.63 -6.78 -4.16
C ALA A 196 2.95 -5.91 -5.24
N THR A 197 2.56 -4.67 -4.95
CA THR A 197 1.71 -3.86 -5.86
C THR A 197 2.36 -2.56 -6.29
N CYS A 198 3.16 -1.94 -5.42
CA CYS A 198 3.72 -0.61 -5.61
C CYS A 198 5.23 -0.64 -5.81
N GLU A 199 5.75 0.46 -6.36
CA GLU A 199 7.18 0.75 -6.40
C GLU A 199 7.59 1.74 -5.29
N ARG A 200 6.64 2.54 -4.76
CA ARG A 200 6.85 3.57 -3.74
C ARG A 200 5.81 3.43 -2.63
N ALA A 201 6.24 3.62 -1.40
CA ALA A 201 5.37 3.62 -0.23
C ALA A 201 5.52 4.90 0.60
N LEU A 202 4.38 5.43 1.02
CA LEU A 202 4.24 6.46 2.04
C LEU A 202 3.89 5.75 3.35
N VAL A 203 4.83 5.70 4.28
CA VAL A 203 4.63 5.05 5.58
C VAL A 203 4.14 6.06 6.58
N VAL A 204 2.94 5.83 7.13
CA VAL A 204 2.28 6.75 8.07
C VAL A 204 2.18 6.13 9.45
N HIS A 205 2.57 6.89 10.46
CA HIS A 205 2.46 6.52 11.85
C HIS A 205 2.00 7.72 12.69
N ARG A 206 0.97 7.53 13.53
CA ARG A 206 0.43 8.58 14.44
C ARG A 206 0.13 9.92 13.73
N GLY A 207 -0.39 9.86 12.51
CA GLY A 207 -0.78 11.03 11.73
C GLY A 207 0.36 11.74 11.00
N ARG A 208 1.57 11.18 10.97
CA ARG A 208 2.75 11.73 10.29
C ARG A 208 3.32 10.75 9.27
N ILE A 209 3.92 11.25 8.19
CA ILE A 209 4.76 10.42 7.32
C ILE A 209 6.09 10.17 8.03
N VAL A 210 6.46 8.91 8.17
CA VAL A 210 7.74 8.46 8.74
C VAL A 210 8.71 7.98 7.66
N ALA A 211 8.21 7.65 6.47
CA ALA A 211 9.02 7.40 5.29
C ALA A 211 8.20 7.67 4.02
N ASP A 212 8.89 8.16 2.97
CA ASP A 212 8.38 8.39 1.62
C ASP A 212 9.48 8.02 0.64
N GLU A 213 9.52 6.76 0.22
CA GLU A 213 10.64 6.22 -0.56
C GLU A 213 10.17 5.08 -1.49
N ALA A 214 11.04 4.73 -2.45
CA ALA A 214 10.92 3.48 -3.18
C ALA A 214 10.98 2.29 -2.23
N ILE A 215 10.18 1.25 -2.49
CA ILE A 215 10.15 0.05 -1.64
C ILE A 215 11.52 -0.64 -1.59
N SER A 216 12.24 -0.69 -2.71
CA SER A 216 13.62 -1.20 -2.76
C SER A 216 14.54 -0.46 -1.77
N SER A 217 14.49 0.88 -1.76
CA SER A 217 15.30 1.70 -0.86
C SER A 217 14.93 1.49 0.61
N LEU A 218 13.62 1.33 0.91
CA LEU A 218 13.15 1.00 2.25
C LEU A 218 13.72 -0.34 2.74
N LEU A 219 13.69 -1.36 1.88
CA LEU A 219 14.22 -2.69 2.18
C LEU A 219 15.74 -2.67 2.35
N GLU A 220 16.48 -2.00 1.46
CA GLU A 220 17.95 -1.85 1.52
C GLU A 220 18.39 -1.13 2.79
N ARG A 221 17.73 -0.04 3.16
CA ARG A 221 18.05 0.74 4.36
C ARG A 221 17.98 -0.08 5.66
N VAL A 222 17.08 -1.06 5.71
CA VAL A 222 16.88 -1.91 6.89
C VAL A 222 17.68 -3.20 6.79
N SER A 223 17.96 -3.69 5.57
CA SER A 223 18.78 -4.90 5.40
C SER A 223 20.20 -4.73 5.92
N GLY A 224 20.70 -3.48 5.98
CA GLY A 224 22.03 -3.17 6.57
C GLY A 224 23.20 -4.00 6.00
N GLY A 225 22.99 -4.71 4.88
CA GLY A 225 23.93 -5.70 4.37
C GLY A 225 23.93 -7.03 5.13
N GLY A 226 22.91 -7.30 5.95
CA GLY A 226 22.79 -8.53 6.72
C GLY A 226 22.75 -9.78 5.85
N LEU A 227 23.26 -10.90 6.40
CA LEU A 227 23.29 -12.20 5.76
C LEU A 227 22.48 -13.23 6.56
N GLU A 228 21.88 -14.16 5.86
CA GLU A 228 21.35 -15.39 6.44
C GLU A 228 22.30 -16.54 6.13
N VAL A 229 22.66 -17.27 7.18
CA VAL A 229 23.55 -18.43 7.12
C VAL A 229 22.79 -19.65 7.61
N ARG A 230 22.95 -20.75 6.89
CA ARG A 230 22.44 -22.05 7.34
C ARG A 230 23.59 -23.02 7.52
N SER A 231 23.63 -23.67 8.70
CA SER A 231 24.59 -24.70 9.04
C SER A 231 23.95 -25.69 10.01
N GLU A 232 24.19 -26.98 9.80
CA GLU A 232 23.77 -28.04 10.71
C GLU A 232 24.83 -28.34 11.80
N ASP A 233 26.00 -27.68 11.74
CA ASP A 233 27.05 -27.83 12.71
C ASP A 233 26.71 -27.08 14.01
N SER A 234 26.72 -27.78 15.12
CA SER A 234 26.42 -27.22 16.45
C SER A 234 27.40 -26.11 16.89
N ARG A 235 28.59 -26.04 16.28
CA ARG A 235 29.60 -24.99 16.54
C ARG A 235 29.29 -23.69 15.79
N ALA A 236 28.31 -23.68 14.86
CA ALA A 236 28.04 -22.52 14.02
C ALA A 236 27.81 -21.21 14.81
N PRO A 237 26.98 -21.17 15.87
CA PRO A 237 26.77 -19.92 16.61
C PRO A 237 28.06 -19.42 17.28
N GLU A 238 28.89 -20.29 17.82
CA GLU A 238 30.15 -19.90 18.47
C GLU A 238 31.16 -19.35 17.44
N VAL A 239 31.27 -20.01 16.28
CA VAL A 239 32.18 -19.58 15.20
C VAL A 239 31.71 -18.27 14.59
N LEU A 240 30.43 -18.14 14.28
CA LEU A 240 29.88 -16.92 13.67
C LEU A 240 29.92 -15.72 14.64
N ALA A 241 29.79 -15.94 15.93
CA ALA A 241 29.94 -14.90 16.97
C ALA A 241 31.38 -14.34 17.09
N THR A 242 32.39 -14.97 16.48
CA THR A 242 33.77 -14.43 16.44
C THR A 242 33.94 -13.28 15.43
N LEU A 243 32.99 -13.09 14.54
CA LEU A 243 33.02 -11.99 13.56
C LEU A 243 32.93 -10.65 14.29
N PRO A 244 33.89 -9.72 14.04
CA PRO A 244 33.90 -8.42 14.72
C PRO A 244 32.72 -7.55 14.24
N ASP A 245 32.11 -6.80 15.17
CA ASP A 245 31.05 -5.82 14.87
C ASP A 245 29.87 -6.42 14.11
N VAL A 246 29.47 -7.63 14.49
CA VAL A 246 28.33 -8.35 13.90
C VAL A 246 27.37 -8.78 15.01
N GLU A 247 26.09 -8.46 14.84
CA GLU A 247 25.02 -9.00 15.67
C GLU A 247 24.56 -10.34 15.10
N LEU A 248 24.65 -11.40 15.92
CA LEU A 248 24.19 -12.74 15.59
C LEU A 248 22.80 -12.96 16.15
N GLN A 249 21.86 -13.35 15.32
CA GLN A 249 20.50 -13.73 15.71
C GLN A 249 20.19 -15.15 15.26
N GLU A 250 19.74 -16.02 16.17
CA GLU A 250 19.20 -17.31 15.81
C GLU A 250 17.79 -17.16 15.23
N LEU A 251 17.61 -17.58 13.98
CA LEU A 251 16.32 -17.48 13.25
C LEU A 251 15.50 -18.78 13.31
N GLY A 252 16.11 -19.85 13.81
CA GLY A 252 15.54 -21.19 13.94
C GLY A 252 16.62 -22.27 13.92
N PRO A 253 16.27 -23.53 14.05
CA PRO A 253 17.26 -24.61 14.08
C PRO A 253 18.21 -24.57 12.87
N GLY A 254 19.50 -24.34 13.14
CA GLY A 254 20.55 -24.26 12.12
C GLY A 254 20.49 -23.06 11.18
N ARG A 255 19.71 -22.02 11.52
CA ARG A 255 19.59 -20.80 10.72
C ARG A 255 19.98 -19.58 11.55
N TYR A 256 20.89 -18.78 11.05
CA TYR A 256 21.49 -17.65 11.73
C TYR A 256 21.41 -16.40 10.87
N GLY A 257 20.96 -15.29 11.45
CA GLY A 257 21.02 -13.97 10.86
C GLY A 257 22.27 -13.23 11.37
N LEU A 258 23.02 -12.67 10.48
CA LEU A 258 24.21 -11.85 10.76
C LEU A 258 23.93 -10.42 10.31
N GLU A 259 23.95 -9.46 11.24
CA GLU A 259 23.80 -8.04 10.92
C GLU A 259 25.10 -7.30 11.28
N PRO A 260 25.81 -6.73 10.29
CA PRO A 260 26.98 -5.91 10.57
C PRO A 260 26.53 -4.58 11.19
N THR A 261 27.21 -4.10 12.23
CA THR A 261 26.90 -2.82 12.90
C THR A 261 27.14 -1.61 11.99
N GLN A 262 27.97 -1.78 10.94
CA GLN A 262 28.21 -0.82 9.88
C GLN A 262 28.17 -1.52 8.53
N ALA A 263 27.66 -0.83 7.50
CA ALA A 263 27.60 -1.39 6.14
C ALA A 263 29.01 -1.75 5.63
N ARG A 264 29.17 -2.96 5.06
CA ARG A 264 30.42 -3.50 4.53
C ARG A 264 30.18 -4.07 3.13
N GLU A 265 31.01 -3.69 2.16
CA GLU A 265 30.88 -4.17 0.77
C GLU A 265 31.18 -5.68 0.62
N ASP A 266 32.13 -6.20 1.40
CA ASP A 266 32.61 -7.59 1.29
C ASP A 266 32.16 -8.50 2.45
N PHE A 267 31.07 -8.16 3.14
CA PHE A 267 30.62 -8.91 4.33
C PHE A 267 30.40 -10.39 4.06
N GLY A 268 29.88 -10.74 2.88
CA GLY A 268 29.71 -12.14 2.47
C GLY A 268 31.02 -12.92 2.38
N ALA A 269 32.08 -12.28 1.88
CA ALA A 269 33.39 -12.88 1.80
C ALA A 269 34.03 -13.05 3.19
N GLU A 270 33.82 -12.08 4.11
CA GLU A 270 34.28 -12.18 5.49
C GLU A 270 33.64 -13.36 6.24
N VAL A 271 32.30 -13.51 6.12
CA VAL A 271 31.55 -14.60 6.72
C VAL A 271 32.00 -15.95 6.16
N PHE A 272 32.19 -16.02 4.83
CA PHE A 272 32.67 -17.24 4.19
C PHE A 272 34.08 -17.61 4.65
N ALA A 273 35.00 -16.63 4.72
CA ALA A 273 36.37 -16.84 5.18
C ALA A 273 36.42 -17.30 6.65
N CYS A 274 35.60 -16.72 7.51
CA CYS A 274 35.43 -17.14 8.91
C CYS A 274 34.98 -18.60 9.00
N ALA A 275 33.93 -18.97 8.29
CA ALA A 275 33.43 -20.34 8.26
C ALA A 275 34.46 -21.33 7.72
N ALA A 276 35.14 -20.99 6.63
CA ALA A 276 36.19 -21.82 6.02
C ALA A 276 37.37 -22.04 6.96
N SER A 277 37.82 -20.99 7.71
CA SER A 277 38.94 -21.09 8.68
C SER A 277 38.62 -22.01 9.87
N ALA A 278 37.33 -22.12 10.23
CA ALA A 278 36.84 -22.99 11.29
C ALA A 278 36.38 -24.38 10.79
N GLU A 279 36.57 -24.65 9.49
CA GLU A 279 36.05 -25.86 8.82
C GLU A 279 34.55 -26.06 9.05
N LEU A 280 33.82 -24.94 9.13
CA LEU A 280 32.36 -24.94 9.29
C LEU A 280 31.68 -25.11 7.93
N VAL A 281 30.83 -26.14 7.81
CA VAL A 281 30.06 -26.37 6.58
C VAL A 281 28.84 -25.48 6.57
N LEU A 282 28.78 -24.56 5.60
CA LEU A 282 27.58 -23.75 5.33
C LEU A 282 26.77 -24.42 4.22
N SER A 283 25.50 -24.70 4.48
CA SER A 283 24.57 -25.18 3.47
C SER A 283 23.91 -24.06 2.68
N GLU A 284 23.89 -22.83 3.25
CA GLU A 284 23.37 -21.63 2.60
C GLU A 284 24.10 -20.40 3.17
N LEU A 285 24.43 -19.45 2.28
CA LEU A 285 24.89 -18.11 2.61
C LEU A 285 24.20 -17.16 1.62
N ALA A 286 23.26 -16.38 2.08
CA ALA A 286 22.44 -15.52 1.23
C ALA A 286 22.22 -14.14 1.88
N PRO A 287 21.98 -13.08 1.11
CA PRO A 287 21.51 -11.82 1.66
C PRO A 287 20.24 -12.04 2.48
N ARG A 288 20.21 -11.47 3.68
CA ARG A 288 19.03 -11.54 4.56
C ARG A 288 17.88 -10.79 3.89
N ARG A 289 16.81 -11.50 3.64
CA ARG A 289 15.58 -10.89 3.13
C ARG A 289 14.89 -10.16 4.28
N VAL A 290 14.95 -8.84 4.25
CA VAL A 290 14.18 -7.99 5.15
C VAL A 290 12.80 -7.79 4.56
N THR A 291 11.78 -7.95 5.38
CA THR A 291 10.40 -7.68 4.98
C THR A 291 10.01 -6.25 5.35
N LEU A 292 9.01 -5.69 4.66
CA LEU A 292 8.48 -4.38 5.03
C LEU A 292 7.95 -4.35 6.47
N GLU A 293 7.54 -5.51 7.05
CA GLU A 293 7.17 -5.60 8.46
C GLU A 293 8.31 -5.22 9.40
N GLN A 294 9.52 -5.69 9.11
CA GLN A 294 10.71 -5.38 9.90
C GLN A 294 11.13 -3.91 9.71
N VAL A 295 11.02 -3.40 8.47
CA VAL A 295 11.22 -1.97 8.16
C VAL A 295 10.27 -1.12 8.98
N PHE A 296 8.98 -1.45 8.94
CA PHE A 296 7.94 -0.72 9.65
C PHE A 296 8.17 -0.73 11.17
N ALA A 297 8.50 -1.89 11.75
CA ALA A 297 8.80 -2.01 13.17
C ALA A 297 9.96 -1.08 13.58
N ARG A 298 11.05 -1.04 12.83
CA ARG A 298 12.20 -0.15 13.09
C ARG A 298 11.83 1.34 12.96
N LEU A 299 11.08 1.72 11.90
CA LEU A 299 10.66 3.11 11.69
C LEU A 299 9.72 3.63 12.79
N THR A 300 8.86 2.76 13.32
CA THR A 300 7.89 3.15 14.36
C THR A 300 8.51 3.18 15.75
N GLN A 301 9.52 2.36 16.04
CA GLN A 301 10.28 2.39 17.29
C GLN A 301 11.23 3.60 17.37
N ALA A 302 11.89 3.96 16.27
CA ALA A 302 12.77 5.13 16.20
C ALA A 302 12.04 6.48 16.34
N GLY A 303 10.71 6.50 16.17
CA GLY A 303 9.85 7.69 16.29
C GLY A 303 9.25 7.92 17.69
N GLU A 304 9.63 7.15 18.70
CA GLU A 304 9.26 7.45 20.08
C GLU A 304 10.25 8.45 20.68
N PRO A 305 9.84 9.71 20.95
CA PRO A 305 10.62 10.56 21.83
C PRO A 305 10.60 9.96 23.24
N ALA A 306 11.76 9.81 23.82
CA ALA A 306 11.96 9.37 25.21
C ALA A 306 11.23 10.28 26.20
#